data_c11e1c5255dd38db03d94373d2003ae3
#
_entry.id   c11e1c5255dd38db03d94373d2003ae3
#
_cell.length_a   1.000
_cell.length_b   1.000
_cell.length_c   1.000
_cell.angle_alpha   90.00
_cell.angle_beta   90.00
_cell.angle_gamma   90.00
#
_symmetry.space_group_name_H-M   'P 1'
#
loop_
_entity.id
_entity.type
_entity.pdbx_description
1 polymer ?
#
loop_
_entity_poly.entity_id
_entity_poly.type
_entity_poly.pdbx_seq_one_letter_code
_entity_poly.pdbx_strand_id
1 'polypeptide(L)'
;DMRVRGWVGSVDLNDDSRFGHVDMVNAIRSPGSVLKPFVYGLALDEGLIHPASLLQDVPRRTGDYRPGNFDSGFHGPISMSEALVRSLNLPAVQVLEAYGPKRFAAKLRNVGLPLYLPNGAAPNL
;
A
#
# COMPACT_ATOMS: atom_id res chain seq x y z
N ASP A 1 0.90 22.49 -11.45
CA ASP A 1 -0.24 22.09 -12.27
C ASP A 1 -0.24 20.55 -12.34
N MET A 2 -1.25 19.86 -12.06
CA MET A 2 -1.31 18.39 -12.08
C MET A 2 -1.43 17.85 -13.53
N ARG A 3 -0.49 18.20 -14.40
CA ARG A 3 -0.46 17.79 -15.81
C ARG A 3 0.60 16.72 -16.05
N VAL A 4 0.26 15.69 -16.79
CA VAL A 4 1.23 14.71 -17.29
C VAL A 4 2.15 15.42 -18.28
N ARG A 5 3.46 15.40 -18.03
CA ARG A 5 4.49 16.04 -18.85
C ARG A 5 5.33 15.05 -19.65
N GLY A 6 5.27 13.78 -19.31
CA GLY A 6 5.96 12.71 -20.00
C GLY A 6 5.23 11.40 -19.78
N TRP A 7 5.34 10.50 -20.75
CA TRP A 7 4.72 9.18 -20.73
C TRP A 7 5.69 8.17 -21.33
N VAL A 8 6.12 7.20 -20.54
CA VAL A 8 6.97 6.10 -21.00
C VAL A 8 6.32 4.80 -20.56
N GLY A 9 5.63 4.16 -21.47
CA GLY A 9 4.89 2.92 -21.21
C GLY A 9 5.75 1.67 -21.24
N SER A 10 6.85 1.68 -22.00
CA SER A 10 7.75 0.56 -22.21
C SER A 10 9.17 1.05 -22.48
N VAL A 11 10.16 0.19 -22.24
CA VAL A 11 11.56 0.49 -22.54
C VAL A 11 11.84 0.39 -24.05
N ASP A 12 11.22 -0.57 -24.71
CA ASP A 12 11.33 -0.79 -26.16
C ASP A 12 10.03 -1.40 -26.68
N LEU A 13 9.34 -0.67 -27.55
CA LEU A 13 8.05 -1.07 -28.10
C LEU A 13 8.15 -2.34 -28.96
N ASN A 14 9.31 -2.57 -29.59
CA ASN A 14 9.54 -3.67 -30.53
C ASN A 14 10.14 -4.92 -29.89
N ASP A 15 10.39 -4.89 -28.58
CA ASP A 15 10.91 -6.05 -27.85
C ASP A 15 9.79 -6.98 -27.39
N ASP A 16 9.37 -7.89 -28.24
CA ASP A 16 8.32 -8.87 -27.94
C ASP A 16 8.73 -9.82 -26.80
N SER A 17 10.02 -10.06 -26.60
CA SER A 17 10.52 -10.95 -25.54
C SER A 17 10.25 -10.39 -24.14
N ARG A 18 10.12 -9.07 -24.03
CA ARG A 18 9.81 -8.33 -22.79
C ARG A 18 8.42 -7.70 -22.81
N PHE A 19 7.54 -8.16 -23.70
CA PHE A 19 6.21 -7.58 -23.84
C PHE A 19 6.21 -6.06 -24.07
N GLY A 20 7.14 -5.57 -24.90
CA GLY A 20 7.37 -4.16 -25.15
C GLY A 20 6.13 -3.39 -25.63
N HIS A 21 5.18 -4.08 -26.29
CA HIS A 21 3.91 -3.53 -26.72
C HIS A 21 2.92 -3.21 -25.58
N VAL A 22 3.20 -3.66 -24.34
CA VAL A 22 2.34 -3.39 -23.18
C VAL A 22 2.68 -2.03 -22.59
N ASP A 23 1.69 -1.14 -22.55
CA ASP A 23 1.81 0.13 -21.82
C ASP A 23 1.72 -0.09 -20.33
N MET A 24 2.87 -0.16 -19.67
CA MET A 24 3.00 -0.42 -18.24
C MET A 24 2.47 0.71 -17.35
N VAL A 25 2.23 1.90 -17.90
CA VAL A 25 1.60 3.01 -17.18
C VAL A 25 0.11 2.74 -16.98
N ASN A 26 -0.56 2.17 -17.98
CA ASN A 26 -1.98 1.82 -17.94
C ASN A 26 -2.26 0.38 -17.45
N ALA A 27 -1.24 -0.47 -17.39
CA ALA A 27 -1.42 -1.85 -16.97
C ALA A 27 -1.93 -1.94 -15.52
N ILE A 28 -2.96 -2.76 -15.31
CA ILE A 28 -3.49 -3.03 -13.96
C ILE A 28 -2.43 -3.82 -13.18
N ARG A 29 -1.97 -3.26 -12.07
CA ARG A 29 -0.91 -3.83 -11.25
C ARG A 29 -1.26 -3.71 -9.76
N SER A 30 -0.66 -4.59 -8.95
CA SER A 30 -0.72 -4.41 -7.51
C SER A 30 -0.02 -3.11 -7.11
N PRO A 31 -0.69 -2.23 -6.35
CA PRO A 31 -0.08 -0.98 -5.89
C PRO A 31 1.03 -1.21 -4.84
N GLY A 32 1.00 -2.33 -4.13
CA GLY A 32 1.96 -2.63 -3.07
C GLY A 32 2.11 -1.49 -2.06
N SER A 33 3.33 -1.21 -1.67
CA SER A 33 3.66 -0.20 -0.64
C SER A 33 3.27 1.24 -1.00
N VAL A 34 2.90 1.53 -2.26
CA VAL A 34 2.37 2.85 -2.65
C VAL A 34 1.08 3.19 -1.90
N LEU A 35 0.34 2.21 -1.40
CA LEU A 35 -0.86 2.44 -0.58
C LEU A 35 -0.57 2.91 0.84
N LYS A 36 0.62 2.65 1.39
CA LYS A 36 0.94 2.95 2.79
C LYS A 36 0.76 4.43 3.18
N PRO A 37 1.25 5.41 2.40
CA PRO A 37 1.00 6.82 2.69
C PRO A 37 -0.49 7.16 2.80
N PHE A 38 -1.34 6.54 1.98
CA PHE A 38 -2.79 6.75 2.05
C PHE A 38 -3.42 6.13 3.30
N VAL A 39 -2.97 4.93 3.68
CA VAL A 39 -3.43 4.26 4.92
C VAL A 39 -3.10 5.12 6.13
N TYR A 40 -1.85 5.54 6.26
CA TYR A 40 -1.41 6.38 7.37
C TYR A 40 -2.06 7.77 7.34
N GLY A 41 -2.15 8.40 6.15
CA GLY A 41 -2.77 9.72 6.00
C GLY A 41 -4.22 9.74 6.43
N LEU A 42 -5.03 8.78 5.98
CA LEU A 42 -6.44 8.68 6.39
C LEU A 42 -6.60 8.37 7.88
N ALA A 43 -5.71 7.55 8.45
CA ALA A 43 -5.74 7.25 9.87
C ALA A 43 -5.34 8.46 10.73
N LEU A 44 -4.41 9.29 10.26
CA LEU A 44 -4.04 10.58 10.89
C LEU A 44 -5.18 11.58 10.82
N ASP A 45 -5.82 11.74 9.66
CA ASP A 45 -6.94 12.68 9.46
C ASP A 45 -8.11 12.39 10.40
N GLU A 46 -8.33 11.11 10.73
CA GLU A 46 -9.40 10.69 11.64
C GLU A 46 -8.96 10.61 13.10
N GLY A 47 -7.73 10.96 13.40
CA GLY A 47 -7.19 10.94 14.76
C GLY A 47 -7.00 9.54 15.35
N LEU A 48 -6.99 8.49 14.51
CA LEU A 48 -6.75 7.11 14.97
C LEU A 48 -5.30 6.89 15.41
N ILE A 49 -4.37 7.61 14.80
CA ILE A 49 -2.94 7.55 15.11
C ILE A 49 -2.34 8.96 15.08
N HIS A 50 -1.14 9.08 15.62
CA HIS A 50 -0.30 10.28 15.61
C HIS A 50 1.08 9.90 15.04
N PRO A 51 1.87 10.81 14.45
CA PRO A 51 3.21 10.50 13.94
C PRO A 51 4.13 9.78 14.92
N ALA A 52 4.00 10.06 16.21
CA ALA A 52 4.74 9.41 17.29
C ALA A 52 4.04 8.17 17.89
N SER A 53 2.87 7.78 17.38
CA SER A 53 2.18 6.57 17.85
C SER A 53 3.07 5.35 17.67
N LEU A 54 3.19 4.54 18.72
CA LEU A 54 3.93 3.29 18.66
C LEU A 54 3.07 2.20 18.02
N LEU A 55 3.55 1.66 16.92
CA LEU A 55 3.00 0.52 16.22
C LEU A 55 3.86 -0.70 16.49
N GLN A 56 3.29 -1.88 16.37
CA GLN A 56 4.02 -3.11 16.67
C GLN A 56 4.53 -3.76 15.38
N ASP A 57 5.84 -3.85 15.27
CA ASP A 57 6.51 -4.61 14.22
C ASP A 57 7.01 -5.94 14.77
N VAL A 58 6.05 -6.84 15.06
CA VAL A 58 6.30 -8.17 15.64
C VAL A 58 5.58 -9.24 14.81
N PRO A 59 6.10 -10.49 14.76
CA PRO A 59 5.45 -11.56 14.04
C PRO A 59 4.00 -11.73 14.47
N ARG A 60 3.08 -11.63 13.53
CA ARG A 60 1.65 -11.88 13.76
C ARG A 60 1.20 -13.09 12.94
N ARG A 61 0.35 -13.90 13.54
CA ARG A 61 -0.39 -14.96 12.85
C ARG A 61 -1.85 -14.58 12.86
N THR A 62 -2.43 -14.37 11.68
CA THR A 62 -3.87 -14.19 11.52
C THR A 62 -4.37 -15.28 10.55
N GLY A 63 -4.75 -16.43 11.09
CA GLY A 63 -5.05 -17.60 10.29
C GLY A 63 -3.82 -18.08 9.51
N ASP A 64 -4.00 -18.30 8.19
CA ASP A 64 -2.92 -18.71 7.28
C ASP A 64 -2.08 -17.53 6.75
N TYR A 65 -2.51 -16.30 7.01
CA TYR A 65 -1.80 -15.10 6.57
C TYR A 65 -0.66 -14.78 7.53
N ARG A 66 0.56 -14.75 6.99
CA ARG A 66 1.80 -14.44 7.71
C ARG A 66 2.47 -13.22 7.07
N PRO A 67 2.02 -12.01 7.37
CA PRO A 67 2.70 -10.82 6.86
C PRO A 67 4.12 -10.77 7.43
N GLY A 68 5.08 -10.43 6.57
CA GLY A 68 6.47 -10.21 6.95
C GLY A 68 6.96 -8.90 6.37
N ASN A 69 8.03 -8.35 6.94
CA ASN A 69 8.74 -7.23 6.36
C ASN A 69 9.64 -7.71 5.22
N PHE A 70 9.95 -6.81 4.30
CA PHE A 70 10.81 -7.13 3.15
C PHE A 70 12.24 -7.51 3.56
N ASP A 71 12.73 -6.93 4.65
CA ASP A 71 14.06 -7.19 5.23
C ASP A 71 14.11 -8.42 6.14
N SER A 72 12.98 -9.16 6.25
CA SER A 72 12.83 -10.34 7.12
C SER A 72 13.12 -10.07 8.62
N GLY A 73 13.30 -8.82 9.00
CA GLY A 73 13.52 -8.39 10.39
C GLY A 73 12.24 -7.90 11.07
N PHE A 74 12.28 -7.88 12.39
CA PHE A 74 11.24 -7.30 13.24
C PHE A 74 11.89 -6.31 14.20
N HIS A 75 11.27 -5.13 14.35
CA HIS A 75 11.86 -4.01 15.08
C HIS A 75 11.16 -3.76 16.42
N GLY A 76 10.12 -4.55 16.75
CA GLY A 76 9.33 -4.34 17.97
C GLY A 76 8.47 -3.07 17.90
N PRO A 77 8.29 -2.35 19.04
CA PRO A 77 7.57 -1.08 19.03
C PRO A 77 8.33 -0.02 18.22
N ILE A 78 7.67 0.54 17.22
CA ILE A 78 8.26 1.54 16.31
C ILE A 78 7.28 2.68 16.08
N SER A 79 7.76 3.92 15.92
CA SER A 79 6.89 5.05 15.64
C SER A 79 6.24 4.93 14.25
N MET A 80 5.04 5.49 14.10
CA MET A 80 4.34 5.54 12.81
C MET A 80 5.23 6.15 11.72
N SER A 81 5.90 7.26 12.03
CA SER A 81 6.78 7.94 11.10
C SER A 81 7.92 7.05 10.61
N GLU A 82 8.58 6.35 11.53
CA GLU A 82 9.68 5.45 11.17
C GLU A 82 9.18 4.21 10.42
N ALA A 83 8.03 3.66 10.82
CA ALA A 83 7.40 2.54 10.12
C ALA A 83 7.09 2.88 8.66
N LEU A 84 6.65 4.12 8.38
CA LEU A 84 6.41 4.59 7.02
C LEU A 84 7.71 4.80 6.24
N VAL A 85 8.72 5.44 6.84
CA VAL A 85 10.04 5.67 6.22
C VAL A 85 10.70 4.34 5.82
N ARG A 86 10.63 3.34 6.68
CA ARG A 86 11.17 1.99 6.41
C ARG A 86 10.25 1.12 5.57
N SER A 87 9.05 1.62 5.26
CA SER A 87 8.03 0.87 4.51
C SER A 87 7.69 -0.50 5.12
N LEU A 88 7.63 -0.59 6.45
CA LEU A 88 7.32 -1.83 7.14
C LEU A 88 5.88 -2.29 6.86
N ASN A 89 5.69 -3.59 6.69
CA ASN A 89 4.38 -4.14 6.33
C ASN A 89 3.48 -4.32 7.55
N LEU A 90 4.00 -4.89 8.64
CA LEU A 90 3.20 -5.22 9.83
C LEU A 90 2.52 -4.00 10.46
N PRO A 91 3.23 -2.87 10.70
CA PRO A 91 2.60 -1.65 11.18
C PRO A 91 1.52 -1.12 10.23
N ALA A 92 1.75 -1.18 8.92
CA ALA A 92 0.77 -0.72 7.93
C ALA A 92 -0.49 -1.60 7.90
N VAL A 93 -0.33 -2.92 7.99
CA VAL A 93 -1.46 -3.87 8.12
C VAL A 93 -2.26 -3.58 9.39
N GLN A 94 -1.58 -3.36 10.53
CA GLN A 94 -2.23 -3.02 11.80
C GLN A 94 -3.09 -1.75 11.68
N VAL A 95 -2.57 -0.70 11.04
CA VAL A 95 -3.32 0.55 10.85
C VAL A 95 -4.49 0.34 9.88
N LEU A 96 -4.30 -0.42 8.79
CA LEU A 96 -5.37 -0.73 7.85
C LEU A 96 -6.49 -1.53 8.51
N GLU A 97 -6.16 -2.51 9.35
CA GLU A 97 -7.15 -3.28 10.12
C GLU A 97 -7.94 -2.38 11.07
N ALA A 98 -7.26 -1.50 11.81
CA ALA A 98 -7.90 -0.55 12.73
C ALA A 98 -8.78 0.48 12.00
N TYR A 99 -8.35 0.96 10.84
CA TYR A 99 -9.13 1.88 10.00
C TYR A 99 -10.34 1.20 9.37
N GLY A 100 -10.21 -0.05 9.01
CA GLY A 100 -11.19 -0.87 8.30
C GLY A 100 -10.93 -0.93 6.79
N PRO A 101 -10.52 -2.10 6.25
CA PRO A 101 -10.16 -2.27 4.84
C PRO A 101 -11.26 -1.85 3.85
N LYS A 102 -12.52 -2.18 4.16
CA LYS A 102 -13.67 -1.78 3.32
C LYS A 102 -13.87 -0.27 3.29
N ARG A 103 -13.70 0.39 4.44
CA ARG A 103 -13.78 1.84 4.58
C ARG A 103 -12.67 2.53 3.82
N PHE A 104 -11.46 2.01 3.90
CA PHE A 104 -10.31 2.48 3.13
C PHE A 104 -10.57 2.43 1.63
N ALA A 105 -11.02 1.30 1.10
CA ALA A 105 -11.35 1.14 -0.31
C ALA A 105 -12.46 2.11 -0.76
N ALA A 106 -13.48 2.34 0.08
CA ALA A 106 -14.55 3.30 -0.20
C ALA A 106 -14.01 4.73 -0.27
N LYS A 107 -13.12 5.13 0.65
CA LYS A 107 -12.51 6.46 0.65
C LYS A 107 -11.67 6.69 -0.62
N LEU A 108 -10.85 5.73 -1.01
CA LEU A 108 -10.07 5.83 -2.26
C LEU A 108 -10.98 5.96 -3.49
N ARG A 109 -12.04 5.18 -3.56
CA ARG A 109 -13.02 5.27 -4.65
C ARG A 109 -13.65 6.66 -4.75
N ASN A 110 -14.00 7.26 -3.61
CA ASN A 110 -14.63 8.58 -3.57
C ASN A 110 -13.73 9.70 -4.07
N VAL A 111 -12.41 9.53 -4.01
CA VAL A 111 -11.44 10.48 -4.56
C VAL A 111 -10.94 10.10 -5.96
N GLY A 112 -11.58 9.14 -6.63
CA GLY A 112 -11.25 8.75 -7.99
C GLY A 112 -10.09 7.76 -8.12
N LEU A 113 -9.70 7.09 -7.03
CA LEU A 113 -8.66 6.07 -7.00
C LEU A 113 -9.24 4.68 -6.66
N PRO A 114 -10.07 4.08 -7.52
CA PRO A 114 -10.69 2.81 -7.22
C PRO A 114 -9.65 1.68 -7.17
N LEU A 115 -9.71 0.84 -6.15
CA LEU A 115 -8.95 -0.41 -6.10
C LEU A 115 -9.75 -1.52 -6.79
N TYR A 116 -9.12 -2.22 -7.70
CA TYR A 116 -9.68 -3.42 -8.32
C TYR A 116 -9.28 -4.64 -7.48
N LEU A 117 -10.24 -5.18 -6.75
CA LEU A 117 -10.01 -6.29 -5.83
C LEU A 117 -10.56 -7.59 -6.46
N PRO A 118 -9.72 -8.61 -6.65
CA PRO A 118 -10.21 -9.89 -7.18
C PRO A 118 -11.28 -10.50 -6.26
N ASN A 119 -12.35 -11.00 -6.86
CA ASN A 119 -13.40 -11.75 -6.16
C ASN A 119 -14.02 -11.04 -4.94
N GLY A 120 -14.03 -9.71 -4.92
CA GLY A 120 -14.56 -8.94 -3.80
C GLY A 120 -13.72 -9.05 -2.50
N ALA A 121 -12.47 -9.46 -2.62
CA ALA A 121 -11.54 -9.49 -1.49
C ALA A 121 -11.42 -8.12 -0.80
N ALA A 122 -11.09 -8.11 0.48
CA ALA A 122 -10.72 -6.89 1.17
C ALA A 122 -9.29 -6.48 0.77
N PRO A 123 -8.97 -5.16 0.72
CA PRO A 123 -7.60 -4.73 0.51
C PRO A 123 -6.69 -5.28 1.59
N ASN A 124 -5.56 -5.79 1.16
CA ASN A 124 -4.42 -6.17 2.01
C ASN A 124 -3.15 -5.48 1.49
N LEU A 125 -2.15 -5.39 2.33
CA LEU A 125 -0.85 -4.78 2.03
C LEU A 125 0.23 -5.82 1.92
#